data_016b532d3c38b2697750d5c81c7377dd
#
_entry.id   016b532d3c38b2697750d5c81c7377dd
#
_cell.length_a   1.000
_cell.length_b   1.000
_cell.length_c   1.000
_cell.angle_alpha   90.00
_cell.angle_beta   90.00
_cell.angle_gamma   90.00
#
_symmetry.space_group_name_H-M   'P 1'
#
loop_
_entity.id
_entity.type
_entity.pdbx_description
1 polymer ?
#
loop_
_entity_poly.entity_id
_entity_poly.type
_entity_poly.pdbx_seq_one_letter_code
_entity_poly.pdbx_strand_id
1 'polypeptide(L)'
;MRLRQFSCRVQPYDKRFHCATMPSKTDLSELNCSLARTLEVVGDWWTLLIVRDAFLGVRRFGDFQKSLGIAKNILSARLERLVASGILVRGGAEKRPVYQLTDGGRALLPAMVALMQWGDRWVSAGNPPVLVTDEKDRLVAPVKLKSGGGEVTAQTVRFHPGPGATARTRAFFNALSRSGG
;
A
#
# COMPACT_ATOMS: atom_id res chain seq x y z
N MET A 1 -27.23 25.45 17.37
CA MET A 1 -25.89 24.89 17.59
C MET A 1 -25.14 24.91 16.24
N ARG A 2 -24.21 25.88 16.07
CA ARG A 2 -23.54 26.14 14.75
C ARG A 2 -22.43 25.14 14.55
N LEU A 3 -22.57 24.28 13.54
CA LEU A 3 -21.49 23.43 13.06
C LEU A 3 -20.40 24.33 12.43
N ARG A 4 -19.24 24.38 13.07
CA ARG A 4 -18.06 25.03 12.49
C ARG A 4 -17.61 24.18 11.30
N GLN A 5 -17.75 24.70 10.09
CA GLN A 5 -17.10 24.17 8.90
C GLN A 5 -15.58 24.29 9.08
N PHE A 6 -14.93 23.16 9.34
CA PHE A 6 -13.47 23.08 9.20
C PHE A 6 -13.14 23.10 7.70
N SER A 7 -12.86 24.29 7.17
CA SER A 7 -12.22 24.44 5.88
C SER A 7 -10.75 24.01 6.02
N CYS A 8 -10.48 22.74 5.82
CA CYS A 8 -9.12 22.25 5.70
C CYS A 8 -8.61 22.67 4.31
N ARG A 9 -7.94 23.81 4.22
CA ARG A 9 -7.09 24.13 3.06
C ARG A 9 -5.96 23.14 3.06
N VAL A 10 -6.03 22.14 2.18
CA VAL A 10 -4.88 21.27 1.89
C VAL A 10 -3.78 22.18 1.34
N GLN A 11 -2.75 22.42 2.13
CA GLN A 11 -1.53 23.06 1.68
C GLN A 11 -0.89 22.15 0.64
N PRO A 12 -0.39 22.69 -0.50
CA PRO A 12 0.34 21.86 -1.45
C PRO A 12 1.52 21.20 -0.74
N TYR A 13 1.73 19.93 -1.02
CA TYR A 13 2.80 19.09 -0.48
C TYR A 13 4.14 19.83 -0.52
N ASP A 14 4.62 20.25 0.65
CA ASP A 14 5.93 20.91 0.78
C ASP A 14 7.03 19.86 0.64
N LYS A 15 7.80 19.91 -0.45
CA LYS A 15 8.95 19.05 -0.75
C LYS A 15 10.06 19.10 0.31
N ARG A 16 9.94 19.95 1.34
CA ARG A 16 10.91 20.11 2.44
C ARG A 16 10.75 19.13 3.60
N PHE A 17 9.76 18.22 3.55
CA PHE A 17 9.76 17.07 4.46
C PHE A 17 10.86 16.08 4.05
N HIS A 18 12.11 16.54 4.16
CA HIS A 18 13.27 15.68 4.14
C HIS A 18 13.27 14.84 5.41
N CYS A 19 13.32 13.56 5.21
CA CYS A 19 13.64 12.49 6.10
C CYS A 19 14.46 12.94 7.33
N ALA A 20 13.78 13.32 8.39
CA ALA A 20 14.37 13.20 9.71
C ALA A 20 14.67 11.71 9.92
N THR A 21 15.89 11.39 10.37
CA THR A 21 16.39 10.08 10.72
C THR A 21 15.27 9.13 11.14
N MET A 22 15.04 8.09 10.33
CA MET A 22 14.09 7.04 10.68
C MET A 22 14.48 6.52 12.08
N PRO A 23 13.57 6.52 13.06
CA PRO A 23 13.82 5.85 14.31
C PRO A 23 14.18 4.40 14.05
N SER A 24 15.01 3.80 14.89
CA SER A 24 15.40 2.40 14.84
C SER A 24 14.18 1.55 14.47
N LYS A 25 14.33 0.69 13.48
CA LYS A 25 13.29 -0.12 12.86
C LYS A 25 12.42 -0.77 13.94
N THR A 26 11.28 -0.16 14.22
CA THR A 26 10.28 -0.72 15.12
C THR A 26 9.86 -2.05 14.52
N ASP A 27 10.03 -3.13 15.26
CA ASP A 27 9.61 -4.46 14.84
C ASP A 27 8.07 -4.50 14.84
N LEU A 28 7.49 -4.38 13.64
CA LEU A 28 6.05 -4.41 13.46
C LEU A 28 5.47 -5.81 13.65
N SER A 29 6.31 -6.87 13.68
CA SER A 29 5.88 -8.25 13.89
C SER A 29 5.23 -8.46 15.26
N GLU A 30 5.68 -7.69 16.26
CA GLU A 30 5.09 -7.67 17.61
C GLU A 30 3.64 -7.14 17.64
N LEU A 31 3.25 -6.41 16.60
CA LEU A 31 1.89 -5.90 16.50
C LEU A 31 0.96 -6.99 15.96
N ASN A 32 -0.02 -7.41 16.75
CA ASN A 32 -1.05 -8.34 16.31
C ASN A 32 -2.07 -7.62 15.40
N CYS A 33 -1.59 -7.18 14.24
CA CYS A 33 -2.32 -6.37 13.28
C CYS A 33 -1.95 -6.78 11.84
N SER A 34 -2.94 -7.14 11.02
CA SER A 34 -2.70 -7.52 9.62
C SER A 34 -2.07 -6.39 8.81
N LEU A 35 -2.44 -5.12 9.07
CA LEU A 35 -1.83 -3.98 8.41
C LEU A 35 -0.34 -3.86 8.76
N ALA A 36 0.02 -4.00 10.05
CA ALA A 36 1.42 -3.94 10.48
C ALA A 36 2.26 -5.04 9.80
N ARG A 37 1.77 -6.27 9.76
CA ARG A 37 2.42 -7.40 9.07
C ARG A 37 2.55 -7.16 7.56
N THR A 38 1.54 -6.57 6.94
CA THR A 38 1.61 -6.19 5.52
C THR A 38 2.67 -5.12 5.29
N LEU A 39 2.73 -4.09 6.16
CA LEU A 39 3.73 -3.03 6.06
C LEU A 39 5.16 -3.53 6.26
N GLU A 40 5.38 -4.59 7.02
CA GLU A 40 6.70 -5.25 7.08
C GLU A 40 7.14 -5.78 5.72
N VAL A 41 6.21 -6.27 4.92
CA VAL A 41 6.49 -6.82 3.59
C VAL A 41 6.59 -5.72 2.54
N VAL A 42 5.59 -4.83 2.46
CA VAL A 42 5.43 -3.87 1.36
C VAL A 42 5.51 -2.39 1.78
N GLY A 43 5.74 -2.09 3.07
CA GLY A 43 5.69 -0.72 3.59
C GLY A 43 6.88 0.17 3.22
N ASP A 44 7.89 -0.36 2.57
CA ASP A 44 8.97 0.41 1.98
C ASP A 44 8.52 1.01 0.63
N TRP A 45 8.77 2.28 0.41
CA TRP A 45 8.34 2.99 -0.80
C TRP A 45 8.87 2.36 -2.09
N TRP A 46 10.16 1.89 -2.09
CA TRP A 46 10.73 1.22 -3.25
C TRP A 46 10.01 -0.07 -3.58
N THR A 47 9.60 -0.81 -2.56
CA THR A 47 8.85 -2.06 -2.70
C THR A 47 7.54 -1.84 -3.43
N LEU A 48 6.75 -0.84 -3.03
CA LEU A 48 5.49 -0.50 -3.72
C LEU A 48 5.72 -0.02 -5.15
N LEU A 49 6.78 0.75 -5.40
CA LEU A 49 7.13 1.22 -6.75
C LEU A 49 7.60 0.06 -7.65
N ILE A 50 8.35 -0.90 -7.13
CA ILE A 50 8.74 -2.11 -7.86
C ILE A 50 7.49 -2.94 -8.23
N VAL A 51 6.56 -3.11 -7.29
CA VAL A 51 5.30 -3.83 -7.54
C VAL A 51 4.46 -3.11 -8.60
N ARG A 52 4.37 -1.77 -8.56
CA ARG A 52 3.74 -0.95 -9.61
C ARG A 52 4.36 -1.23 -10.98
N ASP A 53 5.68 -1.18 -11.07
CA ASP A 53 6.39 -1.39 -12.33
C ASP A 53 6.19 -2.83 -12.85
N ALA A 54 6.11 -3.81 -11.94
CA ALA A 54 5.79 -5.18 -12.33
C ALA A 54 4.36 -5.31 -12.90
N PHE A 55 3.39 -4.57 -12.40
CA PHE A 55 2.05 -4.45 -13.02
C PHE A 55 2.10 -3.79 -14.40
N LEU A 56 2.99 -2.82 -14.60
CA LEU A 56 3.23 -2.18 -15.90
C LEU A 56 4.03 -3.08 -16.88
N GLY A 57 4.36 -4.31 -16.48
CA GLY A 57 5.04 -5.29 -17.33
C GLY A 57 6.56 -5.24 -17.27
N VAL A 58 7.16 -4.43 -16.38
CA VAL A 58 8.60 -4.44 -16.12
C VAL A 58 8.98 -5.78 -15.47
N ARG A 59 10.00 -6.46 -16.04
CA ARG A 59 10.37 -7.83 -15.61
C ARG A 59 11.85 -8.04 -15.35
N ARG A 60 12.73 -7.18 -15.88
CA ARG A 60 14.18 -7.34 -15.81
C ARG A 60 14.80 -6.36 -14.84
N PHE A 61 15.86 -6.79 -14.15
CA PHE A 61 16.59 -5.95 -13.19
C PHE A 61 16.97 -4.58 -13.78
N GLY A 62 17.57 -4.56 -14.98
CA GLY A 62 17.98 -3.32 -15.62
C GLY A 62 16.82 -2.38 -15.95
N ASP A 63 15.65 -2.93 -16.31
CA ASP A 63 14.48 -2.14 -16.64
C ASP A 63 13.87 -1.52 -15.37
N PHE A 64 13.81 -2.26 -14.25
CA PHE A 64 13.44 -1.70 -12.93
C PHE A 64 14.41 -0.59 -12.52
N GLN A 65 15.72 -0.83 -12.67
CA GLN A 65 16.72 0.17 -12.32
C GLN A 65 16.56 1.45 -13.13
N LYS A 66 16.34 1.32 -14.43
CA LYS A 66 16.13 2.47 -15.36
C LYS A 66 14.84 3.23 -15.03
N SER A 67 13.75 2.50 -14.81
CA SER A 67 12.44 3.10 -14.49
C SER A 67 12.46 3.87 -13.18
N LEU A 68 13.08 3.31 -12.14
CA LEU A 68 13.01 3.84 -10.78
C LEU A 68 14.18 4.76 -10.41
N GLY A 69 15.27 4.76 -11.17
CA GLY A 69 16.49 5.49 -10.79
C GLY A 69 17.14 4.98 -9.49
N ILE A 70 16.85 3.76 -9.09
CA ILE A 70 17.26 3.15 -7.82
C ILE A 70 18.70 2.61 -7.88
N ALA A 71 19.45 2.70 -6.79
CA ALA A 71 20.77 2.11 -6.68
C ALA A 71 20.72 0.57 -6.77
N LYS A 72 21.69 -0.05 -7.45
CA LYS A 72 21.72 -1.50 -7.71
C LYS A 72 21.59 -2.35 -6.44
N ASN A 73 22.34 -2.01 -5.40
CA ASN A 73 22.32 -2.74 -4.13
C ASN A 73 20.94 -2.66 -3.45
N ILE A 74 20.29 -1.50 -3.50
CA ILE A 74 18.94 -1.33 -2.94
C ILE A 74 17.94 -2.15 -3.74
N LEU A 75 17.96 -2.06 -5.08
CA LEU A 75 17.08 -2.84 -5.94
C LEU A 75 17.25 -4.34 -5.73
N SER A 76 18.50 -4.84 -5.66
CA SER A 76 18.78 -6.26 -5.40
C SER A 76 18.12 -6.73 -4.10
N ALA A 77 18.38 -6.02 -3.01
CA ALA A 77 17.82 -6.35 -1.71
C ALA A 77 16.27 -6.32 -1.70
N ARG A 78 15.65 -5.37 -2.43
CA ARG A 78 14.18 -5.28 -2.52
C ARG A 78 13.58 -6.41 -3.36
N LEU A 79 14.18 -6.74 -4.50
CA LEU A 79 13.73 -7.85 -5.33
C LEU A 79 13.86 -9.20 -4.62
N GLU A 80 14.98 -9.43 -3.92
CA GLU A 80 15.18 -10.63 -3.08
C GLU A 80 14.11 -10.74 -2.00
N ARG A 81 13.83 -9.64 -1.30
CA ARG A 81 12.77 -9.61 -0.27
C ARG A 81 11.39 -9.89 -0.86
N LEU A 82 11.06 -9.31 -2.01
CA LEU A 82 9.78 -9.53 -2.70
C LEU A 82 9.63 -10.99 -3.17
N VAL A 83 10.73 -11.63 -3.57
CA VAL A 83 10.72 -13.06 -3.90
C VAL A 83 10.56 -13.90 -2.63
N ALA A 84 11.30 -13.62 -1.58
CA ALA A 84 11.22 -14.35 -0.30
C ALA A 84 9.83 -14.24 0.36
N SER A 85 9.15 -13.09 0.18
CA SER A 85 7.78 -12.88 0.69
C SER A 85 6.68 -13.39 -0.25
N GLY A 86 7.02 -14.02 -1.37
CA GLY A 86 6.05 -14.58 -2.30
C GLY A 86 5.24 -13.54 -3.10
N ILE A 87 5.69 -12.30 -3.17
CA ILE A 87 5.07 -11.24 -4.01
C ILE A 87 5.54 -11.37 -5.45
N LEU A 88 6.83 -11.63 -5.64
CA LEU A 88 7.42 -11.91 -6.94
C LEU A 88 7.93 -13.36 -7.00
N VAL A 89 7.99 -13.89 -8.20
CA VAL A 89 8.75 -15.10 -8.51
C VAL A 89 9.90 -14.74 -9.44
N ARG A 90 11.06 -15.31 -9.16
CA ARG A 90 12.25 -15.21 -10.01
C ARG A 90 12.30 -16.42 -10.94
N GLY A 91 12.36 -16.17 -12.24
CA GLY A 91 12.50 -17.18 -13.29
C GLY A 91 13.56 -16.77 -14.30
N GLY A 92 13.62 -17.49 -15.42
CA GLY A 92 14.59 -17.24 -16.49
C GLY A 92 15.96 -17.84 -16.22
N ALA A 93 16.94 -17.53 -17.08
CA ALA A 93 18.31 -17.99 -16.91
C ALA A 93 19.00 -17.24 -15.76
N GLU A 94 19.91 -17.90 -15.04
CA GLU A 94 20.62 -17.35 -13.87
C GLU A 94 21.26 -15.98 -14.14
N LYS A 95 21.90 -15.82 -15.31
CA LYS A 95 22.56 -14.56 -15.72
C LYS A 95 21.58 -13.50 -16.25
N ARG A 96 20.32 -13.85 -16.50
CA ARG A 96 19.26 -12.95 -16.99
C ARG A 96 17.94 -13.24 -16.30
N PRO A 97 17.84 -13.03 -14.98
CA PRO A 97 16.62 -13.32 -14.25
C PRO A 97 15.47 -12.44 -14.72
N VAL A 98 14.29 -13.01 -14.66
CA VAL A 98 13.01 -12.36 -14.94
C VAL A 98 12.17 -12.43 -13.67
N TYR A 99 11.58 -11.31 -13.27
CA TYR A 99 10.72 -11.21 -12.09
C TYR A 99 9.26 -11.05 -12.54
N GLN A 100 8.36 -11.79 -11.93
CA GLN A 100 6.93 -11.75 -12.26
C GLN A 100 6.10 -11.74 -10.97
N LEU A 101 4.96 -11.06 -11.01
CA LEU A 101 4.00 -11.10 -9.91
C LEU A 101 3.43 -12.53 -9.74
N THR A 102 3.43 -13.01 -8.52
CA THR A 102 2.67 -14.20 -8.11
C THR A 102 1.18 -13.87 -7.99
N ASP A 103 0.34 -14.86 -7.65
CA ASP A 103 -1.06 -14.59 -7.32
C ASP A 103 -1.18 -13.68 -6.09
N GLY A 104 -0.34 -13.89 -5.07
CA GLY A 104 -0.25 -13.02 -3.91
C GLY A 104 0.16 -11.58 -4.27
N GLY A 105 1.13 -11.44 -5.19
CA GLY A 105 1.53 -10.14 -5.71
C GLY A 105 0.41 -9.45 -6.51
N ARG A 106 -0.30 -10.20 -7.35
CA ARG A 106 -1.46 -9.67 -8.12
C ARG A 106 -2.62 -9.25 -7.21
N ALA A 107 -2.82 -9.94 -6.10
CA ALA A 107 -3.85 -9.57 -5.12
C ALA A 107 -3.63 -8.20 -4.44
N LEU A 108 -2.45 -7.59 -4.56
CA LEU A 108 -2.18 -6.22 -4.11
C LEU A 108 -2.80 -5.14 -5.00
N LEU A 109 -3.25 -5.48 -6.22
CA LEU A 109 -3.77 -4.49 -7.18
C LEU A 109 -4.85 -3.57 -6.60
N PRO A 110 -5.90 -4.06 -5.92
CA PRO A 110 -6.94 -3.17 -5.38
C PRO A 110 -6.39 -2.17 -4.36
N ALA A 111 -5.47 -2.59 -3.50
CA ALA A 111 -4.83 -1.71 -2.52
C ALA A 111 -3.96 -0.64 -3.20
N MET A 112 -3.21 -1.02 -4.23
CA MET A 112 -2.40 -0.08 -5.01
C MET A 112 -3.25 0.93 -5.76
N VAL A 113 -4.33 0.50 -6.40
CA VAL A 113 -5.27 1.39 -7.10
C VAL A 113 -5.93 2.35 -6.11
N ALA A 114 -6.33 1.87 -4.92
CA ALA A 114 -6.87 2.74 -3.87
C ALA A 114 -5.87 3.81 -3.42
N LEU A 115 -4.59 3.45 -3.24
CA LEU A 115 -3.52 4.41 -2.92
C LEU A 115 -3.30 5.42 -4.05
N MET A 116 -3.30 4.99 -5.31
CA MET A 116 -3.19 5.87 -6.48
C MET A 116 -4.35 6.86 -6.52
N GLN A 117 -5.59 6.39 -6.43
CA GLN A 117 -6.79 7.23 -6.44
C GLN A 117 -6.82 8.23 -5.29
N TRP A 118 -6.33 7.84 -4.11
CA TRP A 118 -6.17 8.76 -2.99
C TRP A 118 -5.13 9.85 -3.31
N GLY A 119 -3.97 9.45 -3.85
CA GLY A 119 -2.91 10.36 -4.25
C GLY A 119 -3.35 11.35 -5.34
N ASP A 120 -4.06 10.86 -6.36
CA ASP A 120 -4.60 11.67 -7.45
C ASP A 120 -5.55 12.76 -6.92
N ARG A 121 -6.40 12.40 -5.96
CA ARG A 121 -7.37 13.34 -5.39
C ARG A 121 -6.74 14.35 -4.44
N TRP A 122 -5.86 13.90 -3.55
CA TRP A 122 -5.41 14.70 -2.41
C TRP A 122 -4.00 15.27 -2.56
N VAL A 123 -3.15 14.64 -3.40
CA VAL A 123 -1.76 15.08 -3.63
C VAL A 123 -1.61 15.76 -4.99
N SER A 124 -2.22 15.21 -6.03
CA SER A 124 -2.15 15.70 -7.41
C SER A 124 -3.29 16.65 -7.78
N ALA A 125 -4.06 17.13 -6.82
CA ALA A 125 -5.18 18.07 -7.01
C ALA A 125 -6.19 17.64 -8.09
N GLY A 126 -6.42 16.35 -8.24
CA GLY A 126 -7.34 15.79 -9.25
C GLY A 126 -6.76 15.70 -10.66
N ASN A 127 -5.46 15.93 -10.84
CA ASN A 127 -4.77 15.80 -12.13
C ASN A 127 -3.85 14.56 -12.12
N PRO A 128 -4.38 13.33 -12.35
CA PRO A 128 -3.61 12.10 -12.25
C PRO A 128 -2.55 12.01 -13.36
N PRO A 129 -1.30 11.69 -13.03
CA PRO A 129 -0.25 11.47 -14.04
C PRO A 129 -0.43 10.17 -14.82
N VAL A 130 -1.19 9.21 -14.27
CA VAL A 130 -1.46 7.91 -14.89
C VAL A 130 -2.92 7.55 -14.64
N LEU A 131 -3.61 7.14 -15.70
CA LEU A 131 -4.97 6.62 -15.61
C LEU A 131 -4.97 5.09 -15.50
N VAL A 132 -5.83 4.56 -14.65
CA VAL A 132 -6.05 3.11 -14.56
C VAL A 132 -7.34 2.79 -15.34
N THR A 133 -7.20 1.95 -16.37
CA THR A 133 -8.31 1.54 -17.24
C THR A 133 -8.46 0.02 -17.26
N ASP A 134 -9.58 -0.46 -17.74
CA ASP A 134 -9.79 -1.86 -18.08
C ASP A 134 -9.29 -2.17 -19.53
N GLU A 135 -9.49 -3.39 -19.97
CA GLU A 135 -9.10 -3.87 -21.32
C GLU A 135 -9.81 -3.17 -22.47
N LYS A 136 -10.86 -2.37 -22.19
CA LYS A 136 -11.64 -1.58 -23.15
C LYS A 136 -11.40 -0.08 -22.99
N ASP A 137 -10.28 0.30 -22.38
CA ASP A 137 -9.88 1.68 -22.10
C ASP A 137 -10.87 2.48 -21.25
N ARG A 138 -11.77 1.80 -20.49
CA ARG A 138 -12.69 2.46 -19.58
C ARG A 138 -12.02 2.69 -18.23
N LEU A 139 -12.15 3.90 -17.68
CA LEU A 139 -11.60 4.25 -16.37
C LEU A 139 -12.12 3.31 -15.29
N VAL A 140 -11.21 2.81 -14.47
CA VAL A 140 -11.55 2.04 -13.27
C VAL A 140 -12.22 2.95 -12.26
N ALA A 141 -13.42 2.55 -11.83
CA ALA A 141 -14.17 3.27 -10.80
C ALA A 141 -13.40 3.37 -9.48
N PRO A 142 -13.67 4.38 -8.64
CA PRO A 142 -13.07 4.48 -7.31
C PRO A 142 -13.24 3.19 -6.50
N VAL A 143 -12.17 2.75 -5.87
CA VAL A 143 -12.20 1.57 -4.98
C VAL A 143 -13.11 1.89 -3.79
N LYS A 144 -14.10 1.04 -3.57
CA LYS A 144 -15.10 1.18 -2.51
C LYS A 144 -15.21 -0.10 -1.70
N LEU A 145 -15.40 0.04 -0.40
CA LEU A 145 -15.71 -1.08 0.48
C LEU A 145 -17.21 -1.34 0.45
N LYS A 146 -17.61 -2.61 0.36
CA LYS A 146 -19.03 -3.02 0.33
C LYS A 146 -19.29 -4.11 1.36
N SER A 147 -20.46 -4.07 1.99
CA SER A 147 -20.95 -5.13 2.87
C SER A 147 -22.48 -5.15 2.83
N GLY A 148 -23.07 -6.34 2.72
CA GLY A 148 -24.54 -6.52 2.74
C GLY A 148 -25.29 -5.72 1.67
N GLY A 149 -24.65 -5.47 0.50
CA GLY A 149 -25.26 -4.68 -0.59
C GLY A 149 -25.10 -3.16 -0.47
N GLY A 150 -24.57 -2.66 0.65
CA GLY A 150 -24.31 -1.23 0.89
C GLY A 150 -22.84 -0.86 0.82
N GLU A 151 -22.56 0.43 0.69
CA GLU A 151 -21.20 0.99 0.78
C GLU A 151 -20.80 1.16 2.26
N VAL A 152 -19.58 0.71 2.59
CA VAL A 152 -18.97 0.91 3.91
C VAL A 152 -18.10 2.16 3.86
N THR A 153 -18.40 3.15 4.69
CA THR A 153 -17.69 4.42 4.79
C THR A 153 -16.87 4.51 6.07
N ALA A 154 -16.03 5.56 6.20
CA ALA A 154 -15.29 5.83 7.42
C ALA A 154 -16.18 6.01 8.66
N GLN A 155 -17.44 6.43 8.47
CA GLN A 155 -18.42 6.60 9.55
C GLN A 155 -19.12 5.30 9.92
N THR A 156 -19.26 4.37 8.96
CA THR A 156 -20.01 3.12 9.16
C THR A 156 -19.12 1.91 9.39
N VAL A 157 -17.82 1.99 9.05
CA VAL A 157 -16.86 0.89 9.28
C VAL A 157 -16.75 0.57 10.77
N ARG A 158 -16.66 -0.71 11.09
CA ARG A 158 -16.41 -1.18 12.45
C ARG A 158 -15.24 -2.18 12.44
N PHE A 159 -14.40 -2.09 13.46
CA PHE A 159 -13.30 -3.01 13.66
C PHE A 159 -13.57 -3.89 14.89
N HIS A 160 -13.36 -5.18 14.75
CA HIS A 160 -13.56 -6.17 15.80
C HIS A 160 -12.36 -7.10 15.89
N PRO A 161 -12.09 -7.69 17.06
CA PRO A 161 -11.08 -8.73 17.19
C PRO A 161 -11.41 -9.92 16.28
N GLY A 162 -10.50 -10.29 15.40
CA GLY A 162 -10.64 -11.49 14.55
C GLY A 162 -10.21 -12.77 15.29
N PRO A 163 -10.33 -13.93 14.62
CA PRO A 163 -9.94 -15.23 15.21
C PRO A 163 -8.48 -15.27 15.67
N GLY A 164 -7.57 -14.61 14.97
CA GLY A 164 -6.14 -14.52 15.32
C GLY A 164 -5.79 -13.46 16.37
N ALA A 165 -6.77 -12.80 16.98
CA ALA A 165 -6.51 -11.77 17.99
C ALA A 165 -5.88 -12.38 19.25
N THR A 166 -4.79 -11.78 19.75
CA THR A 166 -4.18 -12.12 21.03
C THR A 166 -5.03 -11.60 22.20
N ALA A 167 -4.72 -12.04 23.42
CA ALA A 167 -5.38 -11.51 24.62
C ALA A 167 -5.21 -9.98 24.75
N ARG A 168 -4.02 -9.47 24.42
CA ARG A 168 -3.71 -8.02 24.39
C ARG A 168 -4.60 -7.29 23.38
N THR A 169 -4.74 -7.83 22.16
CA THR A 169 -5.61 -7.24 21.13
C THR A 169 -7.07 -7.21 21.58
N ARG A 170 -7.59 -8.30 22.16
CA ARG A 170 -8.96 -8.35 22.69
C ARG A 170 -9.16 -7.33 23.82
N ALA A 171 -8.21 -7.23 24.76
CA ALA A 171 -8.27 -6.25 25.84
C ALA A 171 -8.32 -4.80 25.33
N PHE A 172 -7.52 -4.49 24.29
CA PHE A 172 -7.54 -3.18 23.64
C PHE A 172 -8.93 -2.84 23.07
N PHE A 173 -9.55 -3.75 22.33
CA PHE A 173 -10.90 -3.52 21.77
C PHE A 173 -11.96 -3.39 22.86
N ASN A 174 -11.87 -4.18 23.93
CA ASN A 174 -12.77 -4.07 25.07
C ASN A 174 -12.66 -2.73 25.79
N ALA A 175 -11.43 -2.18 25.89
CA ALA A 175 -11.21 -0.86 26.46
C ALA A 175 -11.85 0.25 25.60
N LEU A 176 -11.65 0.19 24.26
CA LEU A 176 -12.27 1.15 23.33
C LEU A 176 -13.80 1.15 23.40
N SER A 177 -14.42 -0.02 23.52
CA SER A 177 -15.88 -0.15 23.63
C SER A 177 -16.44 0.48 24.91
N ARG A 178 -15.63 0.59 25.98
CA ARG A 178 -16.01 1.22 27.26
C ARG A 178 -15.83 2.73 27.26
N SER A 179 -14.97 3.26 26.40
CA SER A 179 -14.63 4.69 26.35
C SER A 179 -15.46 5.48 25.33
N GLY A 180 -16.28 4.80 24.52
CA GLY A 180 -17.09 5.39 23.45
C GLY A 180 -18.60 5.43 23.75
N GLY A 181 -19.00 5.26 25.03
CA GLY A 181 -20.37 5.40 25.52
C GLY A 181 -20.63 6.77 26.14
#